data_e2a8642dd6022c9058948b70357ce561
#
_entry.id   e2a8642dd6022c9058948b70357ce561
#
_cell.length_a   1.000
_cell.length_b   1.000
_cell.length_c   1.000
_cell.angle_alpha   90.00
_cell.angle_beta   90.00
_cell.angle_gamma   90.00
#
_symmetry.space_group_name_H-M   'P 1'
#
loop_
_entity.id
_entity.type
_entity.pdbx_description
1 polymer ?
#
loop_
_entity_poly.entity_id
_entity_poly.type
_entity_poly.pdbx_seq_one_letter_code
_entity_poly.pdbx_strand_id
1 'polypeptide(L)'
;MRRAWLTVLVLIVGLGASVYGFTLVKQSFFPSSTTPIFQLDVWLPEGTDIRATNDKLKELESWLAEQEHVDHITTTAGKGLQRFMLTYAPEKSYAAYGEITTRVDNYEALAPLMARFRDHLKANYPEINYKLKQIELGPGGGAKIEARIIGSDPTVLRTIAAQVMDIMYADPGATNIRHDWRERTQVLEPQFNESQARRYGITKSDVDDFLSMSFSGMTIGLYRDGTTLMPIVARLPEDERIDIRNIEGMKIWSPAQSEFIPLQQVTMGYDMRWEDPIIVRKNRKRMLTVMADPDILGEETASTLQKTPTTANRSDSNATWLFFRMGW
;
A
#
# COMPACT_ATOMS: atom_id res chain seq x y z
N MET A 1 47.53 -48.06 14.94
CA MET A 1 46.96 -46.77 15.45
C MET A 1 48.02 -45.66 15.68
N ARG A 2 49.00 -45.51 14.84
CA ARG A 2 50.11 -44.54 15.08
C ARG A 2 49.85 -43.08 14.68
N ARG A 3 48.68 -42.76 14.08
CA ARG A 3 48.36 -41.37 13.62
C ARG A 3 46.93 -40.93 13.93
N ALA A 4 46.31 -41.43 15.03
CA ALA A 4 44.93 -41.05 15.44
C ALA A 4 44.75 -39.53 15.61
N TRP A 5 45.81 -38.83 16.06
CA TRP A 5 45.78 -37.38 16.21
C TRP A 5 45.61 -36.62 14.88
N LEU A 6 46.17 -37.17 13.76
CA LEU A 6 45.99 -36.60 12.41
C LEU A 6 44.54 -36.70 11.95
N THR A 7 43.88 -37.82 12.26
CA THR A 7 42.43 -37.95 11.94
C THR A 7 41.58 -36.96 12.71
N VAL A 8 41.89 -36.77 14.01
CA VAL A 8 41.21 -35.77 14.85
C VAL A 8 41.45 -34.36 14.34
N LEU A 9 42.67 -34.03 13.94
CA LEU A 9 43.02 -32.73 13.38
C LEU A 9 42.22 -32.45 12.08
N VAL A 10 42.17 -33.43 11.17
CA VAL A 10 41.42 -33.32 9.91
C VAL A 10 39.90 -33.09 10.19
N LEU A 11 39.34 -33.80 11.16
CA LEU A 11 37.94 -33.62 11.56
C LEU A 11 37.69 -32.23 12.14
N ILE A 12 38.58 -31.71 12.99
CA ILE A 12 38.44 -30.34 13.56
C ILE A 12 38.57 -29.30 12.45
N VAL A 13 39.52 -29.43 11.51
CA VAL A 13 39.68 -28.50 10.40
C VAL A 13 38.44 -28.57 9.48
N GLY A 14 37.95 -29.79 9.18
CA GLY A 14 36.72 -29.98 8.39
C GLY A 14 35.49 -29.36 9.06
N LEU A 15 35.36 -29.52 10.37
CA LEU A 15 34.28 -28.88 11.13
C LEU A 15 34.38 -27.35 11.09
N GLY A 16 35.60 -26.80 11.30
CA GLY A 16 35.83 -25.36 11.21
C GLY A 16 35.51 -24.79 9.83
N ALA A 17 35.95 -25.48 8.77
CA ALA A 17 35.62 -25.10 7.40
C ALA A 17 34.12 -25.19 7.11
N SER A 18 33.44 -26.20 7.65
CA SER A 18 31.97 -26.35 7.51
C SER A 18 31.21 -25.23 8.22
N VAL A 19 31.60 -24.89 9.46
CA VAL A 19 31.00 -23.77 10.21
C VAL A 19 31.21 -22.44 9.47
N TYR A 20 32.43 -22.21 8.97
CA TYR A 20 32.71 -21.02 8.16
C TYR A 20 31.90 -21.01 6.86
N GLY A 21 31.84 -22.13 6.13
CA GLY A 21 31.01 -22.25 4.93
C GLY A 21 29.51 -22.00 5.19
N PHE A 22 29.02 -22.43 6.36
CA PHE A 22 27.63 -22.19 6.74
C PHE A 22 27.31 -20.70 6.91
N THR A 23 28.27 -19.88 7.35
CA THR A 23 28.07 -18.42 7.47
C THR A 23 27.94 -17.71 6.11
N LEU A 24 28.43 -18.31 5.03
CA LEU A 24 28.37 -17.79 3.67
C LEU A 24 27.04 -18.15 2.96
N VAL A 25 26.26 -19.07 3.52
CA VAL A 25 24.99 -19.47 2.93
C VAL A 25 23.92 -18.44 3.29
N LYS A 26 23.26 -17.86 2.28
CA LYS A 26 22.10 -17.00 2.48
C LYS A 26 20.98 -17.80 3.15
N GLN A 27 20.63 -17.40 4.37
CA GLN A 27 19.54 -18.02 5.10
C GLN A 27 18.21 -17.41 4.63
N SER A 28 17.46 -18.16 3.84
CA SER A 28 16.10 -17.82 3.44
C SER A 28 15.20 -19.02 3.70
N PHE A 29 14.11 -18.78 4.41
CA PHE A 29 13.13 -19.83 4.68
C PHE A 29 12.34 -20.20 3.42
N PHE A 30 12.00 -19.20 2.61
CA PHE A 30 11.42 -19.37 1.29
C PHE A 30 12.32 -18.70 0.26
N PRO A 31 13.03 -19.47 -0.58
CA PRO A 31 13.85 -18.89 -1.64
C PRO A 31 12.97 -18.27 -2.72
N SER A 32 13.55 -17.30 -3.43
CA SER A 32 12.94 -16.76 -4.63
C SER A 32 12.80 -17.85 -5.69
N SER A 33 11.74 -17.81 -6.48
CA SER A 33 11.54 -18.69 -7.61
C SER A 33 12.59 -18.42 -8.70
N THR A 34 13.00 -19.47 -9.42
CA THR A 34 13.80 -19.35 -10.64
C THR A 34 12.99 -18.90 -11.86
N THR A 35 11.70 -18.62 -11.67
CA THR A 35 10.84 -18.08 -12.71
C THR A 35 11.33 -16.68 -13.09
N PRO A 36 11.56 -16.39 -14.38
CA PRO A 36 12.11 -15.13 -14.83
C PRO A 36 11.04 -14.02 -14.83
N ILE A 37 10.42 -13.78 -13.69
CA ILE A 37 9.34 -12.78 -13.50
C ILE A 37 9.62 -11.98 -12.23
N PHE A 38 9.50 -10.66 -12.34
CA PHE A 38 9.45 -9.78 -11.18
C PHE A 38 8.19 -8.93 -11.19
N GLN A 39 7.84 -8.43 -10.03
CA GLN A 39 6.67 -7.58 -9.80
C GLN A 39 7.11 -6.27 -9.16
N LEU A 40 6.49 -5.19 -9.58
CA LEU A 40 6.57 -3.87 -8.99
C LEU A 40 5.19 -3.48 -8.48
N ASP A 41 5.05 -3.38 -7.17
CA ASP A 41 3.92 -2.70 -6.55
C ASP A 41 4.24 -1.21 -6.44
N VAL A 42 3.32 -0.36 -6.81
CA VAL A 42 3.45 1.10 -6.80
C VAL A 42 2.34 1.70 -5.96
N TRP A 43 2.71 2.56 -5.03
CA TRP A 43 1.77 3.37 -4.24
C TRP A 43 2.07 4.84 -4.46
N LEU A 44 1.12 5.54 -5.02
CA LEU A 44 1.10 7.00 -5.13
C LEU A 44 0.51 7.61 -3.85
N PRO A 45 0.70 8.92 -3.61
CA PRO A 45 0.07 9.60 -2.49
C PRO A 45 -1.43 9.34 -2.43
N GLU A 46 -1.95 9.15 -1.21
CA GLU A 46 -3.37 8.86 -1.00
C GLU A 46 -4.26 9.99 -1.53
N GLY A 47 -5.36 9.64 -2.21
CA GLY A 47 -6.22 10.60 -2.90
C GLY A 47 -5.85 10.83 -4.38
N THR A 48 -4.78 10.22 -4.90
CA THR A 48 -4.45 10.28 -6.32
C THR A 48 -5.54 9.63 -7.16
N ASP A 49 -5.97 10.34 -8.22
CA ASP A 49 -6.95 9.82 -9.18
C ASP A 49 -6.39 8.62 -9.95
N ILE A 50 -7.26 7.64 -10.23
CA ILE A 50 -6.87 6.40 -10.95
C ILE A 50 -6.29 6.68 -12.34
N ARG A 51 -6.65 7.78 -13.00
CA ARG A 51 -6.10 8.16 -14.30
C ARG A 51 -4.66 8.62 -14.16
N ALA A 52 -4.37 9.44 -13.14
CA ALA A 52 -3.00 9.86 -12.84
C ALA A 52 -2.13 8.65 -12.46
N THR A 53 -2.69 7.69 -11.71
CA THR A 53 -2.03 6.42 -11.43
C THR A 53 -1.73 5.64 -12.71
N ASN A 54 -2.72 5.51 -13.60
CA ASN A 54 -2.56 4.81 -14.87
C ASN A 54 -1.53 5.49 -15.79
N ASP A 55 -1.52 6.82 -15.85
CA ASP A 55 -0.56 7.54 -16.67
C ASP A 55 0.87 7.39 -16.13
N LYS A 56 1.03 7.41 -14.81
CA LYS A 56 2.33 7.13 -14.17
C LYS A 56 2.80 5.69 -14.43
N LEU A 57 1.91 4.72 -14.39
CA LEU A 57 2.23 3.33 -14.71
C LEU A 57 2.63 3.16 -16.18
N LYS A 58 1.99 3.87 -17.11
CA LYS A 58 2.38 3.87 -18.54
C LYS A 58 3.79 4.42 -18.76
N GLU A 59 4.20 5.47 -18.02
CA GLU A 59 5.57 5.98 -18.07
C GLU A 59 6.57 4.89 -17.66
N LEU A 60 6.31 4.18 -16.56
CA LEU A 60 7.16 3.09 -16.07
C LEU A 60 7.16 1.89 -17.03
N GLU A 61 6.00 1.55 -17.58
CA GLU A 61 5.86 0.47 -18.58
C GLU A 61 6.65 0.78 -19.85
N SER A 62 6.58 2.03 -20.35
CA SER A 62 7.32 2.47 -21.52
C SER A 62 8.82 2.32 -21.33
N TRP A 63 9.34 2.73 -20.15
CA TRP A 63 10.75 2.56 -19.82
C TRP A 63 11.15 1.09 -19.78
N LEU A 64 10.32 0.23 -19.20
CA LEU A 64 10.57 -1.22 -19.14
C LEU A 64 10.54 -1.86 -20.54
N ALA A 65 9.64 -1.43 -21.42
CA ALA A 65 9.51 -1.95 -22.78
C ALA A 65 10.74 -1.64 -23.66
N GLU A 66 11.50 -0.61 -23.31
CA GLU A 66 12.76 -0.26 -24.02
C GLU A 66 13.96 -1.08 -23.52
N GLN A 67 13.81 -1.86 -22.45
CA GLN A 67 14.93 -2.63 -21.90
C GLN A 67 15.14 -3.95 -22.64
N GLU A 68 16.41 -4.31 -22.83
CA GLU A 68 16.78 -5.62 -23.34
C GLU A 68 16.28 -6.74 -22.41
N HIS A 69 15.96 -7.89 -22.98
CA HIS A 69 15.49 -9.08 -22.28
C HIS A 69 14.07 -9.00 -21.69
N VAL A 70 13.31 -7.92 -21.89
CA VAL A 70 11.91 -7.86 -21.52
C VAL A 70 11.07 -8.54 -22.59
N ASP A 71 10.37 -9.61 -22.19
CA ASP A 71 9.51 -10.41 -23.07
C ASP A 71 8.05 -9.96 -23.00
N HIS A 72 7.55 -9.76 -21.78
CA HIS A 72 6.15 -9.41 -21.58
C HIS A 72 5.95 -8.54 -20.36
N ILE A 73 5.05 -7.55 -20.46
CA ILE A 73 4.67 -6.66 -19.36
C ILE A 73 3.15 -6.73 -19.19
N THR A 74 2.72 -6.84 -17.96
CA THR A 74 1.30 -6.76 -17.58
C THR A 74 1.14 -5.70 -16.52
N THR A 75 0.34 -4.67 -16.80
CA THR A 75 0.11 -3.53 -15.92
C THR A 75 -1.35 -3.49 -15.48
N THR A 76 -1.58 -3.23 -14.19
CA THR A 76 -2.91 -3.00 -13.62
C THR A 76 -2.92 -1.73 -12.80
N ALA A 77 -3.90 -0.86 -13.03
CA ALA A 77 -4.15 0.34 -12.24
C ALA A 77 -5.36 0.14 -11.32
N GLY A 78 -5.26 0.64 -10.10
CA GLY A 78 -6.34 0.62 -9.12
C GLY A 78 -6.55 -0.71 -8.39
N LYS A 79 -5.79 -1.75 -8.71
CA LYS A 79 -5.85 -3.06 -8.03
C LYS A 79 -4.65 -3.92 -8.37
N GLY A 80 -4.37 -4.94 -7.55
CA GLY A 80 -3.44 -6.01 -7.91
C GLY A 80 -3.97 -6.91 -9.04
N LEU A 81 -3.10 -7.67 -9.68
CA LEU A 81 -3.46 -8.69 -10.65
C LEU A 81 -4.43 -9.72 -10.04
N GLN A 82 -5.19 -10.38 -10.89
CA GLN A 82 -5.95 -11.55 -10.43
C GLN A 82 -4.99 -12.63 -9.93
N ARG A 83 -5.42 -13.34 -8.88
CA ARG A 83 -4.60 -14.38 -8.28
C ARG A 83 -4.32 -15.48 -9.31
N PHE A 84 -3.07 -15.57 -9.74
CA PHE A 84 -2.59 -16.54 -10.74
C PHE A 84 -1.78 -17.67 -10.13
N MET A 85 -1.36 -17.53 -8.85
CA MET A 85 -0.65 -18.57 -8.10
C MET A 85 -1.01 -18.55 -6.62
N LEU A 86 -0.75 -19.66 -5.93
CA LEU A 86 -1.16 -19.83 -4.53
C LEU A 86 -0.46 -18.85 -3.57
N THR A 87 0.80 -18.57 -3.82
CA THR A 87 1.63 -17.69 -2.98
C THR A 87 1.43 -16.21 -3.25
N TYR A 88 0.79 -15.85 -4.36
CA TYR A 88 0.47 -14.47 -4.69
C TYR A 88 -0.79 -13.99 -3.96
N ALA A 89 -0.66 -12.90 -3.21
CA ALA A 89 -1.77 -12.21 -2.56
C ALA A 89 -1.96 -10.84 -3.22
N PRO A 90 -3.04 -10.64 -4.01
CA PRO A 90 -3.30 -9.36 -4.65
C PRO A 90 -3.59 -8.28 -3.62
N GLU A 91 -3.09 -7.06 -3.87
CA GLU A 91 -3.46 -5.88 -3.09
C GLU A 91 -4.93 -5.53 -3.30
N LYS A 92 -5.54 -4.90 -2.30
CA LYS A 92 -6.93 -4.44 -2.37
C LYS A 92 -7.08 -3.33 -3.40
N SER A 93 -8.31 -3.18 -3.93
CA SER A 93 -8.60 -2.13 -4.91
C SER A 93 -8.62 -0.75 -4.26
N TYR A 94 -7.80 0.17 -4.78
CA TYR A 94 -7.86 1.61 -4.51
C TYR A 94 -7.10 2.42 -5.57
N ALA A 95 -7.55 3.66 -5.80
CA ALA A 95 -7.15 4.46 -6.96
C ALA A 95 -5.65 4.75 -7.05
N ALA A 96 -4.97 4.97 -5.92
CA ALA A 96 -3.56 5.33 -5.84
C ALA A 96 -2.59 4.14 -5.93
N TYR A 97 -3.07 2.94 -6.24
CA TYR A 97 -2.25 1.74 -6.35
C TYR A 97 -2.17 1.23 -7.79
N GLY A 98 -1.01 0.69 -8.14
CA GLY A 98 -0.81 -0.05 -9.38
C GLY A 98 0.22 -1.16 -9.24
N GLU A 99 0.15 -2.11 -10.14
CA GLU A 99 1.07 -3.24 -10.20
C GLU A 99 1.55 -3.47 -11.62
N ILE A 100 2.86 -3.64 -11.77
CA ILE A 100 3.50 -4.04 -13.03
C ILE A 100 4.17 -5.39 -12.80
N THR A 101 3.81 -6.37 -13.62
CA THR A 101 4.47 -7.67 -13.67
C THR A 101 5.23 -7.78 -14.96
N THR A 102 6.54 -7.99 -14.87
CA THR A 102 7.45 -8.07 -16.01
C THR A 102 8.06 -9.45 -16.08
N ARG A 103 7.97 -10.06 -17.25
CA ARG A 103 8.64 -11.30 -17.61
C ARG A 103 9.87 -10.99 -18.45
N VAL A 104 10.97 -11.63 -18.13
CA VAL A 104 12.22 -11.58 -18.92
C VAL A 104 12.46 -12.92 -19.64
N ASP A 105 13.19 -12.89 -20.72
CA ASP A 105 13.52 -14.08 -21.52
C ASP A 105 14.55 -14.99 -20.84
N ASN A 106 15.41 -14.41 -19.97
CA ASN A 106 16.47 -15.13 -19.27
C ASN A 106 16.48 -14.78 -17.79
N TYR A 107 16.54 -15.79 -16.91
CA TYR A 107 16.64 -15.60 -15.47
C TYR A 107 17.88 -14.80 -15.03
N GLU A 108 19.01 -14.95 -15.73
CA GLU A 108 20.24 -14.22 -15.43
C GLU A 108 20.14 -12.72 -15.65
N ALA A 109 19.26 -12.29 -16.56
CA ALA A 109 18.98 -10.88 -16.82
C ALA A 109 18.10 -10.23 -15.75
N LEU A 110 17.42 -11.02 -14.91
CA LEU A 110 16.43 -10.54 -13.94
C LEU A 110 17.05 -9.57 -12.91
N ALA A 111 18.09 -10.00 -12.21
CA ALA A 111 18.70 -9.19 -11.14
C ALA A 111 19.35 -7.89 -11.67
N PRO A 112 20.12 -7.90 -12.79
CA PRO A 112 20.62 -6.66 -13.40
C PRO A 112 19.52 -5.70 -13.85
N LEU A 113 18.43 -6.21 -14.43
CA LEU A 113 17.30 -5.38 -14.86
C LEU A 113 16.60 -4.76 -13.65
N MET A 114 16.31 -5.54 -12.62
CA MET A 114 15.72 -5.04 -11.38
C MET A 114 16.60 -3.96 -10.73
N ALA A 115 17.92 -4.10 -10.74
CA ALA A 115 18.84 -3.09 -10.20
C ALA A 115 18.75 -1.77 -10.99
N ARG A 116 18.80 -1.83 -12.33
CA ARG A 116 18.64 -0.66 -13.20
C ARG A 116 17.27 0.00 -12.99
N PHE A 117 16.21 -0.80 -12.87
CA PHE A 117 14.87 -0.27 -12.66
C PHE A 117 14.73 0.39 -11.30
N ARG A 118 15.27 -0.21 -10.23
CA ARG A 118 15.33 0.41 -8.91
C ARG A 118 16.04 1.77 -8.95
N ASP A 119 17.20 1.84 -9.60
CA ASP A 119 17.98 3.06 -9.67
C ASP A 119 17.25 4.13 -10.52
N HIS A 120 16.56 3.74 -11.58
CA HIS A 120 15.68 4.60 -12.36
C HIS A 120 14.51 5.16 -11.54
N LEU A 121 13.84 4.31 -10.73
CA LEU A 121 12.77 4.73 -9.84
C LEU A 121 13.26 5.74 -8.80
N LYS A 122 14.39 5.46 -8.14
CA LYS A 122 14.98 6.38 -7.14
C LYS A 122 15.37 7.74 -7.73
N ALA A 123 15.88 7.77 -8.96
CA ALA A 123 16.34 8.99 -9.58
C ALA A 123 15.21 9.88 -10.14
N ASN A 124 14.15 9.27 -10.69
CA ASN A 124 13.14 9.99 -11.45
C ASN A 124 11.78 10.08 -10.75
N TYR A 125 11.52 9.23 -9.76
CA TYR A 125 10.21 9.13 -9.09
C TYR A 125 10.32 9.05 -7.57
N PRO A 126 10.95 10.06 -6.92
CA PRO A 126 11.14 10.04 -5.46
C PRO A 126 9.82 10.10 -4.66
N GLU A 127 8.73 10.55 -5.30
CA GLU A 127 7.39 10.64 -4.69
C GLU A 127 6.64 9.31 -4.64
N ILE A 128 7.14 8.28 -5.34
CA ILE A 128 6.49 6.97 -5.42
C ILE A 128 7.03 6.03 -4.34
N ASN A 129 6.13 5.49 -3.53
CA ASN A 129 6.46 4.32 -2.73
C ASN A 129 6.33 3.07 -3.60
N TYR A 130 7.38 2.25 -3.64
CA TYR A 130 7.37 1.05 -4.45
C TYR A 130 7.94 -0.17 -3.72
N LYS A 131 7.49 -1.34 -4.14
CA LYS A 131 8.05 -2.63 -3.72
C LYS A 131 8.39 -3.44 -4.97
N LEU A 132 9.70 -3.60 -5.20
CA LEU A 132 10.22 -4.46 -6.26
C LEU A 132 10.48 -5.85 -5.67
N LYS A 133 9.87 -6.88 -6.22
CA LYS A 133 9.93 -8.24 -5.67
C LYS A 133 10.03 -9.30 -6.77
N GLN A 134 10.77 -10.37 -6.50
CA GLN A 134 10.69 -11.61 -7.26
C GLN A 134 9.54 -12.48 -6.71
N ILE A 135 9.08 -13.43 -7.52
CA ILE A 135 8.10 -14.41 -7.06
C ILE A 135 8.74 -15.31 -6.01
N GLU A 136 8.15 -15.40 -4.83
CA GLU A 136 8.58 -16.27 -3.74
C GLU A 136 7.82 -17.61 -3.78
N LEU A 137 8.49 -18.71 -3.41
CA LEU A 137 7.88 -20.06 -3.37
C LEU A 137 7.06 -20.31 -2.11
N GLY A 138 6.96 -19.35 -1.20
CA GLY A 138 6.24 -19.46 0.06
C GLY A 138 5.26 -18.32 0.32
N PRO A 139 4.48 -18.38 1.41
CA PRO A 139 3.57 -17.32 1.80
C PRO A 139 4.37 -16.06 2.18
N GLY A 140 4.49 -15.11 1.26
CA GLY A 140 5.32 -13.91 1.39
C GLY A 140 4.57 -12.59 1.17
N GLY A 141 3.24 -12.55 1.30
CA GLY A 141 2.42 -11.40 0.94
C GLY A 141 2.52 -10.15 1.84
N GLY A 142 3.30 -10.20 2.95
CA GLY A 142 3.48 -9.08 3.88
C GLY A 142 4.84 -8.39 3.74
N ALA A 143 5.05 -7.35 4.56
CA ALA A 143 6.38 -6.79 4.75
C ALA A 143 7.24 -7.75 5.60
N LYS A 144 8.55 -7.76 5.35
CA LYS A 144 9.48 -8.63 6.10
C LYS A 144 9.74 -8.09 7.52
N ILE A 145 9.60 -6.78 7.70
CA ILE A 145 9.79 -6.09 8.98
C ILE A 145 8.50 -5.36 9.30
N GLU A 146 7.94 -5.64 10.47
CA GLU A 146 6.71 -5.00 10.94
C GLU A 146 6.88 -4.50 12.39
N ALA A 147 6.66 -3.21 12.61
CA ALA A 147 6.55 -2.62 13.94
C ALA A 147 5.09 -2.28 14.22
N ARG A 148 4.46 -3.00 15.16
CA ARG A 148 3.04 -2.83 15.50
C ARG A 148 2.88 -1.97 16.73
N ILE A 149 2.18 -0.85 16.61
CA ILE A 149 1.92 0.13 17.63
C ILE A 149 0.44 0.05 17.99
N ILE A 150 0.11 -0.17 19.27
CA ILE A 150 -1.27 -0.35 19.73
C ILE A 150 -1.59 0.71 20.78
N GLY A 151 -2.69 1.43 20.59
CA GLY A 151 -3.12 2.47 21.53
C GLY A 151 -4.55 2.93 21.28
N SER A 152 -5.03 3.86 22.11
CA SER A 152 -6.37 4.41 22.00
C SER A 152 -6.44 5.70 21.17
N ASP A 153 -5.36 6.51 21.18
CA ASP A 153 -5.31 7.81 20.52
C ASP A 153 -4.61 7.72 19.17
N PRO A 154 -5.32 8.03 18.05
CA PRO A 154 -4.75 8.04 16.71
C PRO A 154 -3.56 8.98 16.53
N THR A 155 -3.58 10.14 17.20
CA THR A 155 -2.53 11.15 17.08
C THR A 155 -1.22 10.66 17.68
N VAL A 156 -1.30 10.05 18.87
CA VAL A 156 -0.13 9.45 19.53
C VAL A 156 0.42 8.29 18.70
N LEU A 157 -0.46 7.43 18.15
CA LEU A 157 -0.03 6.32 17.30
C LEU A 157 0.74 6.82 16.06
N ARG A 158 0.27 7.88 15.41
CA ARG A 158 0.96 8.48 14.26
C ARG A 158 2.30 9.11 14.63
N THR A 159 2.37 9.79 15.78
CA THR A 159 3.63 10.38 16.27
C THR A 159 4.69 9.31 16.50
N ILE A 160 4.31 8.20 17.14
CA ILE A 160 5.23 7.07 17.36
C ILE A 160 5.59 6.40 16.04
N ALA A 161 4.62 6.24 15.13
CA ALA A 161 4.88 5.67 13.81
C ALA A 161 5.88 6.50 13.01
N ALA A 162 5.78 7.83 13.05
CA ALA A 162 6.74 8.73 12.39
C ALA A 162 8.15 8.52 12.96
N GLN A 163 8.30 8.45 14.28
CA GLN A 163 9.60 8.17 14.93
C GLN A 163 10.18 6.82 14.49
N VAL A 164 9.34 5.78 14.39
CA VAL A 164 9.76 4.45 13.91
C VAL A 164 10.17 4.51 12.44
N MET A 165 9.43 5.23 11.61
CA MET A 165 9.77 5.42 10.19
C MET A 165 11.09 6.19 10.04
N ASP A 166 11.34 7.24 10.83
CA ASP A 166 12.60 7.98 10.81
C ASP A 166 13.80 7.08 11.13
N ILE A 167 13.65 6.17 12.11
CA ILE A 167 14.68 5.18 12.43
C ILE A 167 14.91 4.22 11.25
N MET A 168 13.83 3.76 10.60
CA MET A 168 13.95 2.89 9.43
C MET A 168 14.56 3.60 8.22
N TYR A 169 14.24 4.88 7.99
CA TYR A 169 14.85 5.69 6.92
C TYR A 169 16.33 5.96 7.13
N ALA A 170 16.80 5.97 8.37
CA ALA A 170 18.21 6.11 8.68
C ALA A 170 19.05 4.87 8.30
N ASP A 171 18.39 3.73 8.07
CA ASP A 171 19.04 2.48 7.68
C ASP A 171 19.00 2.33 6.14
N PRO A 172 20.16 2.34 5.44
CA PRO A 172 20.22 2.27 3.98
C PRO A 172 19.72 0.94 3.40
N GLY A 173 19.67 -0.12 4.21
CA GLY A 173 19.17 -1.43 3.83
C GLY A 173 17.65 -1.57 3.91
N ALA A 174 16.96 -0.61 4.53
CA ALA A 174 15.50 -0.63 4.62
C ALA A 174 14.86 0.06 3.41
N THR A 175 13.92 -0.60 2.78
CA THR A 175 13.18 -0.10 1.62
C THR A 175 11.68 -0.24 1.84
N ASN A 176 10.88 0.43 0.99
CA ASN A 176 9.42 0.33 1.03
C ASN A 176 8.85 0.62 2.43
N ILE A 177 9.38 1.68 3.07
CA ILE A 177 8.96 2.08 4.41
C ILE A 177 7.60 2.76 4.30
N ARG A 178 6.61 2.19 4.96
CA ARG A 178 5.23 2.69 4.96
C ARG A 178 4.48 2.21 6.19
N HIS A 179 3.28 2.72 6.40
CA HIS A 179 2.38 2.21 7.44
C HIS A 179 1.00 1.87 6.88
N ASP A 180 0.26 0.97 7.57
CA ASP A 180 -1.01 0.41 7.12
C ASP A 180 -2.20 1.38 7.19
N TRP A 181 -2.08 2.53 7.88
CA TRP A 181 -3.12 3.58 7.89
C TRP A 181 -3.02 4.53 6.70
N ARG A 182 -1.94 4.47 5.93
CA ARG A 182 -1.64 5.36 4.82
C ARG A 182 -1.57 6.85 5.22
N GLU A 183 -1.31 7.71 4.26
CA GLU A 183 -1.30 9.15 4.48
C GLU A 183 -2.72 9.66 4.74
N ARG A 184 -2.82 10.77 5.46
CA ARG A 184 -4.10 11.46 5.65
C ARG A 184 -4.54 12.10 4.34
N THR A 185 -5.85 12.05 4.09
CA THR A 185 -6.47 12.74 2.96
C THR A 185 -7.25 13.94 3.44
N GLN A 186 -7.35 14.94 2.57
CA GLN A 186 -8.27 16.05 2.79
C GLN A 186 -9.69 15.62 2.47
N VAL A 187 -10.59 15.84 3.40
CA VAL A 187 -12.02 15.59 3.24
C VAL A 187 -12.75 16.90 3.35
N LEU A 188 -13.62 17.17 2.39
CA LEU A 188 -14.54 18.29 2.42
C LEU A 188 -15.83 17.85 3.09
N GLU A 189 -16.14 18.41 4.27
CA GLU A 189 -17.37 18.10 5.01
C GLU A 189 -18.35 19.25 4.92
N PRO A 190 -19.53 19.04 4.31
CA PRO A 190 -20.58 20.04 4.32
C PRO A 190 -21.14 20.20 5.74
N GLN A 191 -21.21 21.43 6.22
CA GLN A 191 -21.83 21.75 7.49
C GLN A 191 -23.35 21.81 7.32
N PHE A 192 -24.05 20.79 7.78
CA PHE A 192 -25.48 20.65 7.60
C PHE A 192 -26.29 21.69 8.43
N ASN A 193 -27.19 22.44 7.77
CA ASN A 193 -28.07 23.38 8.40
C ASN A 193 -29.42 22.73 8.72
N GLU A 194 -29.53 22.13 9.92
CA GLU A 194 -30.71 21.38 10.33
C GLU A 194 -32.00 22.20 10.29
N SER A 195 -31.95 23.50 10.66
CA SER A 195 -33.12 24.36 10.70
C SER A 195 -33.69 24.69 9.32
N GLN A 196 -32.82 24.93 8.35
CA GLN A 196 -33.22 25.16 6.97
C GLN A 196 -33.65 23.86 6.30
N ALA A 197 -32.87 22.79 6.46
CA ALA A 197 -33.18 21.50 5.88
C ALA A 197 -34.57 20.96 6.27
N ARG A 198 -34.99 21.14 7.54
CA ARG A 198 -36.33 20.78 7.98
C ARG A 198 -37.43 21.51 7.21
N ARG A 199 -37.24 22.78 6.81
CA ARG A 199 -38.24 23.55 6.02
C ARG A 199 -38.39 22.95 4.63
N TYR A 200 -37.33 22.34 4.09
CA TYR A 200 -37.34 21.71 2.79
C TYR A 200 -37.67 20.22 2.87
N GLY A 201 -37.89 19.66 4.07
CA GLY A 201 -38.12 18.23 4.28
C GLY A 201 -36.94 17.36 3.96
N ILE A 202 -35.69 17.91 4.06
CA ILE A 202 -34.44 17.23 3.74
C ILE A 202 -33.76 16.82 5.05
N THR A 203 -33.29 15.57 5.11
CA THR A 203 -32.53 15.05 6.23
C THR A 203 -31.03 15.04 5.90
N LYS A 204 -30.18 14.86 6.93
CA LYS A 204 -28.74 14.69 6.71
C LYS A 204 -28.47 13.48 5.81
N SER A 205 -29.21 12.38 5.99
CA SER A 205 -29.08 11.18 5.17
C SER A 205 -29.34 11.47 3.69
N ASP A 206 -30.35 12.29 3.38
CA ASP A 206 -30.66 12.65 1.98
C ASP A 206 -29.48 13.40 1.33
N VAL A 207 -28.81 14.28 2.10
CA VAL A 207 -27.59 14.98 1.63
C VAL A 207 -26.45 14.01 1.44
N ASP A 208 -26.20 13.11 2.40
CA ASP A 208 -25.15 12.10 2.32
C ASP A 208 -25.37 11.16 1.12
N ASP A 209 -26.59 10.68 0.91
CA ASP A 209 -26.95 9.82 -0.23
C ASP A 209 -26.83 10.56 -1.56
N PHE A 210 -27.24 11.82 -1.61
CA PHE A 210 -27.11 12.66 -2.80
C PHE A 210 -25.63 12.89 -3.17
N LEU A 211 -24.77 13.24 -2.20
CA LEU A 211 -23.34 13.42 -2.44
C LEU A 211 -22.68 12.11 -2.84
N SER A 212 -23.01 11.00 -2.17
CA SER A 212 -22.50 9.68 -2.52
C SER A 212 -22.88 9.29 -3.95
N MET A 213 -24.14 9.48 -4.34
CA MET A 213 -24.61 9.25 -5.71
C MET A 213 -23.86 10.15 -6.72
N SER A 214 -23.71 11.43 -6.38
CA SER A 214 -23.11 12.44 -7.28
C SER A 214 -21.64 12.11 -7.59
N PHE A 215 -20.84 11.78 -6.58
CA PHE A 215 -19.40 11.58 -6.73
C PHE A 215 -19.00 10.11 -6.96
N SER A 216 -19.48 9.20 -6.14
CA SER A 216 -19.10 7.77 -6.17
C SER A 216 -20.00 6.95 -7.09
N GLY A 217 -21.25 7.35 -7.21
CA GLY A 217 -22.28 6.60 -7.89
C GLY A 217 -23.06 5.68 -6.95
N MET A 218 -24.34 5.49 -7.24
CA MET A 218 -25.24 4.60 -6.52
C MET A 218 -25.76 3.52 -7.45
N THR A 219 -25.73 2.26 -7.01
CA THR A 219 -26.36 1.17 -7.77
C THR A 219 -27.86 1.26 -7.69
N ILE A 220 -28.51 1.59 -8.80
CA ILE A 220 -29.97 1.76 -8.91
C ILE A 220 -30.69 0.53 -9.43
N GLY A 221 -29.93 -0.46 -9.93
CA GLY A 221 -30.50 -1.69 -10.45
C GLY A 221 -29.43 -2.69 -10.87
N LEU A 222 -29.88 -3.87 -11.26
CA LEU A 222 -29.03 -4.94 -11.78
C LEU A 222 -29.54 -5.37 -13.15
N TYR A 223 -28.66 -5.39 -14.12
CA TYR A 223 -28.92 -5.97 -15.44
C TYR A 223 -28.35 -7.38 -15.48
N ARG A 224 -29.18 -8.33 -15.92
CA ARG A 224 -28.76 -9.74 -16.05
C ARG A 224 -28.47 -10.04 -17.52
N ASP A 225 -27.24 -10.48 -17.78
CA ASP A 225 -26.83 -11.04 -19.05
C ASP A 225 -26.42 -12.52 -18.87
N GLY A 226 -27.30 -13.41 -19.23
CA GLY A 226 -27.12 -14.84 -18.96
C GLY A 226 -26.96 -15.15 -17.48
N THR A 227 -25.77 -15.58 -17.08
CA THR A 227 -25.38 -15.86 -15.67
C THR A 227 -24.71 -14.67 -14.99
N THR A 228 -24.37 -13.62 -15.70
CA THR A 228 -23.66 -12.45 -15.19
C THR A 228 -24.64 -11.37 -14.76
N LEU A 229 -24.46 -10.86 -13.53
CA LEU A 229 -25.18 -9.70 -13.01
C LEU A 229 -24.29 -8.46 -13.10
N MET A 230 -24.74 -7.45 -13.85
CA MET A 230 -24.05 -6.18 -14.01
C MET A 230 -24.81 -5.09 -13.25
N PRO A 231 -24.15 -4.34 -12.33
CA PRO A 231 -24.80 -3.22 -11.65
C PRO A 231 -25.03 -2.05 -12.60
N ILE A 232 -26.23 -1.46 -12.53
CA ILE A 232 -26.54 -0.20 -13.19
C ILE A 232 -26.24 0.90 -12.16
N VAL A 233 -25.23 1.72 -12.44
CA VAL A 233 -24.77 2.77 -11.54
C VAL A 233 -25.22 4.15 -12.05
N ALA A 234 -25.99 4.87 -11.26
CA ALA A 234 -26.31 6.27 -11.48
C ALA A 234 -25.23 7.15 -10.84
N ARG A 235 -24.71 8.11 -11.61
CA ARG A 235 -23.70 9.08 -11.18
C ARG A 235 -23.82 10.34 -12.02
N LEU A 236 -23.44 11.50 -11.45
CA LEU A 236 -23.38 12.75 -12.23
C LEU A 236 -22.34 12.66 -13.35
N PRO A 237 -22.55 13.41 -14.46
CA PRO A 237 -21.53 13.56 -15.50
C PRO A 237 -20.18 14.02 -14.94
N GLU A 238 -19.14 13.71 -15.67
CA GLU A 238 -17.77 13.95 -15.20
C GLU A 238 -17.44 15.43 -15.04
N ASP A 239 -17.86 16.25 -15.98
CA ASP A 239 -17.70 17.70 -16.02
C ASP A 239 -18.38 18.42 -14.83
N GLU A 240 -19.50 17.87 -14.34
CA GLU A 240 -20.22 18.44 -13.19
C GLU A 240 -19.58 18.06 -11.84
N ARG A 241 -18.85 16.94 -11.75
CA ARG A 241 -18.32 16.41 -10.49
C ARG A 241 -16.81 16.61 -10.26
N ILE A 242 -16.03 16.97 -11.30
CA ILE A 242 -14.58 17.19 -11.17
C ILE A 242 -14.27 18.46 -10.39
N ASP A 243 -15.03 19.52 -10.58
CA ASP A 243 -14.78 20.77 -9.90
C ASP A 243 -15.53 20.83 -8.57
N ILE A 244 -14.76 20.83 -7.47
CA ILE A 244 -15.31 20.94 -6.12
C ILE A 244 -16.14 22.22 -5.90
N ARG A 245 -15.88 23.26 -6.70
CA ARG A 245 -16.66 24.51 -6.65
C ARG A 245 -18.11 24.32 -7.13
N ASN A 246 -18.38 23.29 -7.89
CA ASN A 246 -19.72 22.98 -8.38
C ASN A 246 -20.64 22.42 -7.28
N ILE A 247 -20.07 21.97 -6.13
CA ILE A 247 -20.86 21.38 -5.02
C ILE A 247 -21.95 22.32 -4.54
N GLU A 248 -21.65 23.61 -4.39
CA GLU A 248 -22.62 24.59 -3.89
C GLU A 248 -23.82 24.74 -4.83
N GLY A 249 -23.62 24.66 -6.13
CA GLY A 249 -24.64 24.75 -7.16
C GLY A 249 -25.41 23.46 -7.41
N MET A 250 -24.96 22.33 -6.87
CA MET A 250 -25.66 21.05 -7.04
C MET A 250 -27.06 21.13 -6.44
N LYS A 251 -28.03 20.50 -7.13
CA LYS A 251 -29.46 20.60 -6.74
C LYS A 251 -29.92 19.29 -6.13
N ILE A 252 -30.43 19.36 -4.91
CA ILE A 252 -31.06 18.26 -4.20
C ILE A 252 -32.58 18.38 -4.23
N TRP A 253 -33.28 17.24 -4.33
CA TRP A 253 -34.72 17.20 -4.32
C TRP A 253 -35.30 17.56 -2.94
N SER A 254 -36.23 18.52 -2.89
CA SER A 254 -36.98 18.90 -1.69
C SER A 254 -38.37 18.24 -1.71
N PRO A 255 -38.65 17.27 -0.84
CA PRO A 255 -39.99 16.66 -0.75
C PRO A 255 -41.07 17.64 -0.32
N ALA A 256 -40.74 18.62 0.52
CA ALA A 256 -41.72 19.60 1.06
C ALA A 256 -42.16 20.61 0.00
N GLN A 257 -41.26 21.00 -0.93
CA GLN A 257 -41.56 21.98 -1.97
C GLN A 257 -41.82 21.32 -3.34
N SER A 258 -41.55 20.03 -3.48
CA SER A 258 -41.67 19.28 -4.74
C SER A 258 -40.83 19.91 -5.88
N GLU A 259 -39.64 20.43 -5.53
CA GLU A 259 -38.70 21.04 -6.47
C GLU A 259 -37.23 20.76 -6.11
N PHE A 260 -36.33 21.00 -7.06
CA PHE A 260 -34.90 20.91 -6.83
C PHE A 260 -34.37 22.24 -6.29
N ILE A 261 -33.70 22.21 -5.13
CA ILE A 261 -33.09 23.37 -4.49
C ILE A 261 -31.54 23.22 -4.48
N PRO A 262 -30.81 24.35 -4.54
CA PRO A 262 -29.35 24.32 -4.40
C PRO A 262 -28.92 23.75 -3.03
N LEU A 263 -27.87 22.94 -3.01
CA LEU A 263 -27.32 22.30 -1.80
C LEU A 263 -26.93 23.36 -0.74
N GLN A 264 -26.43 24.53 -1.16
CA GLN A 264 -26.10 25.65 -0.26
C GLN A 264 -27.26 26.16 0.60
N GLN A 265 -28.52 25.87 0.24
CA GLN A 265 -29.65 26.26 1.07
C GLN A 265 -29.83 25.37 2.31
N VAL A 266 -29.25 24.18 2.30
CA VAL A 266 -29.30 23.20 3.40
C VAL A 266 -27.95 23.01 4.07
N THR A 267 -26.92 23.76 3.65
CA THR A 267 -25.58 23.77 4.26
C THR A 267 -25.23 25.19 4.73
N MET A 268 -24.37 25.29 5.76
CA MET A 268 -23.85 26.57 6.27
C MET A 268 -22.43 26.88 5.72
N GLY A 269 -21.86 25.98 4.96
CA GLY A 269 -20.51 26.07 4.45
C GLY A 269 -19.86 24.69 4.39
N TYR A 270 -18.56 24.67 4.16
CA TYR A 270 -17.78 23.45 4.02
C TYR A 270 -16.50 23.59 4.85
N ASP A 271 -16.23 22.56 5.66
CA ASP A 271 -14.97 22.44 6.41
C ASP A 271 -14.03 21.47 5.73
N MET A 272 -12.77 21.89 5.57
CA MET A 272 -11.70 21.00 5.13
C MET A 272 -10.99 20.42 6.34
N ARG A 273 -10.96 19.09 6.44
CA ARG A 273 -10.19 18.41 7.49
C ARG A 273 -9.36 17.27 6.94
N TRP A 274 -8.31 16.95 7.69
CA TRP A 274 -7.48 15.81 7.42
C TRP A 274 -8.00 14.59 8.16
N GLU A 275 -8.35 13.55 7.42
CA GLU A 275 -8.82 12.30 7.99
C GLU A 275 -7.90 11.13 7.64
N ASP A 276 -7.93 10.13 8.50
CA ASP A 276 -7.24 8.87 8.27
C ASP A 276 -8.13 7.99 7.37
N PRO A 277 -7.71 7.69 6.11
CA PRO A 277 -8.54 6.90 5.18
C PRO A 277 -8.78 5.48 5.69
N ILE A 278 -7.85 4.96 6.47
CA ILE A 278 -7.92 3.61 7.04
C ILE A 278 -7.50 3.66 8.50
N ILE A 279 -8.31 3.05 9.37
CA ILE A 279 -7.96 2.80 10.77
C ILE A 279 -8.04 1.29 11.02
N VAL A 280 -6.88 0.66 11.18
CA VAL A 280 -6.81 -0.77 11.49
C VAL A 280 -7.07 -1.00 12.98
N ARG A 281 -7.81 -2.06 13.29
CA ARG A 281 -8.07 -2.49 14.67
C ARG A 281 -7.75 -3.97 14.82
N LYS A 282 -7.11 -4.30 15.96
CA LYS A 282 -6.84 -5.67 16.38
C LYS A 282 -7.29 -5.83 17.83
N ASN A 283 -8.07 -6.87 18.10
CA ASN A 283 -8.62 -7.12 19.44
C ASN A 283 -9.32 -5.88 20.05
N ARG A 284 -10.15 -5.19 19.22
CA ARG A 284 -10.91 -3.96 19.55
C ARG A 284 -10.06 -2.72 19.87
N LYS A 285 -8.73 -2.79 19.82
CA LYS A 285 -7.83 -1.64 19.98
C LYS A 285 -7.35 -1.15 18.61
N ARG A 286 -7.12 0.15 18.47
CA ARG A 286 -6.48 0.71 17.27
C ARG A 286 -5.05 0.22 17.22
N MET A 287 -4.62 -0.20 16.04
CA MET A 287 -3.28 -0.68 15.77
C MET A 287 -2.78 -0.01 14.49
N LEU A 288 -1.60 0.58 14.55
CA LEU A 288 -0.88 1.10 13.41
C LEU A 288 0.37 0.26 13.22
N THR A 289 0.59 -0.25 12.01
CA THR A 289 1.75 -1.08 11.69
C THR A 289 2.65 -0.32 10.74
N VAL A 290 3.87 -0.02 11.17
CA VAL A 290 4.94 0.46 10.28
C VAL A 290 5.62 -0.75 9.68
N MET A 291 5.83 -0.72 8.37
CA MET A 291 6.31 -1.82 7.55
C MET A 291 7.54 -1.38 6.78
N ALA A 292 8.51 -2.28 6.64
CA ALA A 292 9.66 -2.13 5.77
C ALA A 292 10.05 -3.48 5.18
N ASP A 293 10.75 -3.44 4.07
CA ASP A 293 11.36 -4.61 3.44
C ASP A 293 12.88 -4.39 3.35
N PRO A 294 13.72 -5.43 3.47
CA PRO A 294 15.13 -5.33 3.16
C PRO A 294 15.32 -5.11 1.65
N ASP A 295 16.39 -4.41 1.28
CA ASP A 295 16.74 -4.26 -0.14
C ASP A 295 17.13 -5.64 -0.69
N ILE A 296 16.29 -6.21 -1.56
CA ILE A 296 16.47 -7.55 -2.14
C ILE A 296 17.72 -7.66 -3.03
N LEU A 297 18.23 -6.54 -3.50
CA LEU A 297 19.44 -6.45 -4.32
C LEU A 297 20.67 -6.11 -3.47
N GLY A 298 20.49 -5.81 -2.18
CA GLY A 298 21.55 -5.60 -1.21
C GLY A 298 22.03 -6.90 -0.57
N GLU A 299 23.15 -6.83 0.13
CA GLU A 299 23.69 -7.95 0.91
C GLU A 299 22.98 -8.14 2.26
N GLU A 300 22.13 -7.18 2.65
CA GLU A 300 21.49 -7.16 3.96
C GLU A 300 20.26 -8.05 4.02
N THR A 301 20.14 -8.77 5.13
CA THR A 301 18.98 -9.59 5.46
C THR A 301 18.14 -8.91 6.55
N ALA A 302 16.86 -9.27 6.66
CA ALA A 302 15.97 -8.74 7.71
C ALA A 302 16.55 -8.89 9.13
N SER A 303 17.45 -9.87 9.36
CA SER A 303 18.11 -10.09 10.64
C SER A 303 19.22 -9.08 10.94
N THR A 304 19.85 -8.48 9.93
CA THR A 304 20.88 -7.43 10.12
C THR A 304 20.23 -6.10 10.49
N LEU A 305 19.11 -5.77 9.89
CA LEU A 305 18.33 -4.56 10.19
C LEU A 305 17.78 -4.53 11.63
N GLN A 306 17.54 -5.71 12.23
CA GLN A 306 17.03 -5.81 13.61
C GLN A 306 18.07 -5.48 14.68
N LYS A 307 19.37 -5.47 14.39
CA LYS A 307 20.44 -5.24 15.37
C LYS A 307 20.58 -3.77 15.78
N THR A 308 19.91 -2.84 15.10
CA THR A 308 19.91 -1.43 15.50
C THR A 308 19.07 -1.27 16.76
N PRO A 309 19.67 -0.96 17.93
CA PRO A 309 18.93 -0.89 19.19
C PRO A 309 17.97 0.31 19.15
N THR A 310 16.67 0.03 19.06
CA THR A 310 15.63 1.04 19.14
C THR A 310 15.46 1.49 20.57
N THR A 311 16.12 2.56 20.98
CA THR A 311 15.77 3.31 22.19
C THR A 311 14.55 4.19 21.91
N ALA A 312 13.42 3.56 21.63
CA ALA A 312 12.13 4.26 21.67
C ALA A 312 11.85 4.64 23.13
N ASN A 313 11.77 5.94 23.39
CA ASN A 313 11.61 6.49 24.71
C ASN A 313 10.30 5.98 25.36
N ARG A 314 10.42 5.29 26.48
CA ARG A 314 9.36 4.58 27.22
C ARG A 314 8.49 5.51 28.05
N SER A 315 8.49 6.83 27.80
CA SER A 315 7.96 7.83 28.73
C SER A 315 6.46 8.12 28.62
N ASP A 316 5.73 7.59 27.62
CA ASP A 316 4.29 7.81 27.53
C ASP A 316 3.49 6.62 28.05
N SER A 317 2.89 6.82 29.22
CA SER A 317 2.13 5.82 29.98
C SER A 317 0.86 5.29 29.28
N ASN A 318 0.48 5.81 28.12
CA ASN A 318 -0.70 5.42 27.35
C ASN A 318 -0.39 4.61 26.08
N ALA A 319 0.87 4.42 25.70
CA ALA A 319 1.26 3.59 24.56
C ALA A 319 1.67 2.21 25.07
N THR A 320 0.79 1.25 24.91
CA THR A 320 1.02 -0.13 25.36
C THR A 320 1.50 -0.97 24.17
N TRP A 321 2.77 -1.36 24.18
CA TRP A 321 3.41 -2.45 23.44
C TRP A 321 3.80 -2.18 21.98
N LEU A 322 5.10 -2.02 21.79
CA LEU A 322 5.79 -2.18 20.50
C LEU A 322 6.09 -3.68 20.30
N PHE A 323 5.42 -4.35 19.36
CA PHE A 323 5.75 -5.71 18.99
C PHE A 323 6.45 -5.69 17.63
N PHE A 324 7.74 -6.06 17.60
CA PHE A 324 8.41 -6.39 16.34
C PHE A 324 8.03 -7.82 15.96
N ARG A 325 7.51 -8.02 14.77
CA ARG A 325 7.33 -9.33 14.16
C ARG A 325 8.14 -9.38 12.88
N MET A 326 9.10 -10.30 12.82
CA MET A 326 9.64 -10.73 11.52
C MET A 326 8.59 -11.58 10.81
N GLY A 327 8.27 -11.25 9.56
CA GLY A 327 7.57 -12.15 8.69
C GLY A 327 8.52 -13.30 8.34
N TRP A 328 8.14 -14.51 8.65
CA TRP A 328 8.84 -15.75 8.24
C TRP A 328 8.63 -15.99 6.76
#